data_56cb9250266c2ca86783c71e24e6ba70
#
_entry.id   56cb9250266c2ca86783c71e24e6ba70
#
_cell.length_a   1.000
_cell.length_b   1.000
_cell.length_c   1.000
_cell.angle_alpha   90.00
_cell.angle_beta   90.00
_cell.angle_gamma   90.00
#
_symmetry.space_group_name_H-M   'P 1'
#
loop_
_entity.id
_entity.type
_entity.pdbx_description
1 polymer ?
#
loop_
_entity_poly.entity_id
_entity_poly.type
_entity_poly.pdbx_seq_one_letter_code
_entity_poly.pdbx_strand_id
1 'polypeptide(L)'
;MAHPFDFDWALPTAPEDVPLPPGLEEQLADIHSLHPRARALAGLLVRCGQTHLFSEWVPGEDAEEKRRFFAQVEGLHEAYPGGLDGYAGRARRLLARSRVGVNPMDGWLPSVPEGLGTSLDPLSAEYCACEEAGLAEAAGLAFVLPAGGLGERLGFDGVKLALPSEIASGASVLAVYAGHILALQRLVAARLGRAVRMPFVIMTSQDTHAGTAELFAEHGHFGLEPSQVTLLLQQRVAALVDDDARFAAAGKYELLTKPHGHGDVHVLLHRAGLAARWLKEGRKWVMFFQDTSTLYFSTFLATLGVSARRQLDLNFACMPRRAGMALGVLATMTHADSGAVMRVAPVEYNQLQPLLKATGGKYAQGDANGADGYSPFPGNTNAIFAALPMYVAVLTRTGGMVPEFVNPKYKDASKTSFKSPTRLECMMQDFPRLYSRGEKVGVRSWG
;
A
#
# COMPACT_ATOMS: atom_id res chain seq x y z
N MET A 1 4.51 16.79 -20.26
CA MET A 1 4.17 15.40 -20.63
C MET A 1 3.38 14.82 -19.47
N ALA A 2 2.20 14.25 -19.73
CA ALA A 2 1.40 13.59 -18.71
C ALA A 2 2.22 12.47 -18.06
N HIS A 3 2.02 12.26 -16.77
CA HIS A 3 2.62 11.15 -16.04
C HIS A 3 2.13 9.84 -16.66
N PRO A 4 2.98 8.79 -16.85
CA PRO A 4 2.58 7.54 -17.51
C PRO A 4 1.43 6.80 -16.81
N PHE A 5 1.15 7.16 -15.58
CA PHE A 5 -0.06 6.77 -14.86
C PHE A 5 -0.93 8.01 -14.71
N ASP A 6 -2.04 8.07 -15.45
CA ASP A 6 -3.08 9.09 -15.28
C ASP A 6 -3.73 8.89 -13.89
N PHE A 7 -3.19 9.62 -12.92
CA PHE A 7 -3.81 9.74 -11.62
C PHE A 7 -4.77 10.92 -11.63
N ASP A 8 -6.02 10.59 -11.83
CA ASP A 8 -7.12 11.52 -11.59
C ASP A 8 -7.42 11.52 -10.09
N TRP A 9 -6.45 12.09 -9.31
CA TRP A 9 -6.66 12.24 -7.89
C TRP A 9 -7.50 13.48 -7.64
N ALA A 10 -8.65 13.28 -7.01
CA ALA A 10 -9.50 14.35 -6.49
C ALA A 10 -9.99 13.96 -5.10
N LEU A 11 -10.27 14.94 -4.27
CA LEU A 11 -11.09 14.70 -3.08
C LEU A 11 -12.48 14.25 -3.53
N PRO A 12 -13.19 13.38 -2.77
CA PRO A 12 -14.55 13.06 -3.06
C PRO A 12 -15.38 14.35 -3.02
N THR A 13 -16.13 14.60 -4.09
CA THR A 13 -17.11 15.70 -4.12
C THR A 13 -18.35 15.28 -3.33
N ALA A 14 -18.99 16.24 -2.65
CA ALA A 14 -20.26 15.96 -1.99
C ALA A 14 -21.25 15.39 -3.02
N PRO A 15 -21.95 14.28 -2.71
CA PRO A 15 -22.98 13.75 -3.60
C PRO A 15 -24.06 14.81 -3.86
N GLU A 16 -24.37 15.04 -5.13
CA GLU A 16 -25.41 15.96 -5.55
C GLU A 16 -26.77 15.27 -5.56
N ASP A 17 -27.82 16.02 -5.24
CA ASP A 17 -29.18 15.56 -5.33
C ASP A 17 -29.63 15.58 -6.80
N VAL A 18 -29.85 14.41 -7.37
CA VAL A 18 -30.24 14.23 -8.77
C VAL A 18 -31.56 13.48 -8.85
N PRO A 19 -32.36 13.70 -9.92
CA PRO A 19 -33.58 12.91 -10.15
C PRO A 19 -33.26 11.41 -10.20
N LEU A 20 -34.00 10.62 -9.45
CA LEU A 20 -33.94 9.16 -9.51
C LEU A 20 -34.82 8.63 -10.64
N PRO A 21 -34.51 7.48 -11.24
CA PRO A 21 -35.41 6.82 -12.18
C PRO A 21 -36.80 6.61 -11.55
N PRO A 22 -37.92 6.76 -12.29
CA PRO A 22 -39.26 6.75 -11.74
C PRO A 22 -39.59 5.55 -10.85
N GLY A 23 -39.25 4.32 -11.27
CA GLY A 23 -39.47 3.13 -10.46
C GLY A 23 -38.64 3.07 -9.18
N LEU A 24 -37.48 3.72 -9.16
CA LEU A 24 -36.64 3.82 -7.97
C LEU A 24 -37.12 4.89 -7.00
N GLU A 25 -37.71 5.97 -7.50
CA GLU A 25 -38.35 6.98 -6.63
C GLU A 25 -39.49 6.38 -5.80
N GLU A 26 -40.29 5.49 -6.38
CA GLU A 26 -41.35 4.77 -5.66
C GLU A 26 -40.77 3.83 -4.59
N GLN A 27 -39.73 3.07 -4.94
CA GLN A 27 -39.06 2.16 -3.99
C GLN A 27 -38.40 2.89 -2.82
N LEU A 28 -37.98 4.13 -3.03
CA LEU A 28 -37.29 4.98 -2.06
C LEU A 28 -38.16 6.13 -1.56
N ALA A 29 -39.50 5.98 -1.56
CA ALA A 29 -40.41 7.04 -1.14
C ALA A 29 -40.19 7.52 0.29
N ASP A 30 -39.64 6.66 1.16
CA ASP A 30 -39.29 6.94 2.56
C ASP A 30 -37.86 7.47 2.75
N ILE A 31 -37.08 7.63 1.66
CA ILE A 31 -35.63 7.90 1.70
C ILE A 31 -35.24 9.13 2.52
N HIS A 32 -36.08 10.18 2.50
CA HIS A 32 -35.81 11.43 3.21
C HIS A 32 -35.81 11.27 4.74
N SER A 33 -36.47 10.24 5.27
CA SER A 33 -36.51 9.94 6.70
C SER A 33 -35.37 9.03 7.14
N LEU A 34 -34.63 8.43 6.18
CA LEU A 34 -33.63 7.41 6.47
C LEU A 34 -32.26 8.00 6.86
N HIS A 35 -31.77 8.95 6.05
CA HIS A 35 -30.46 9.55 6.24
C HIS A 35 -30.43 10.93 5.60
N PRO A 36 -29.75 11.96 6.19
CA PRO A 36 -29.76 13.32 5.66
C PRO A 36 -29.31 13.44 4.19
N ARG A 37 -28.44 12.55 3.73
CA ARG A 37 -27.88 12.53 2.36
C ARG A 37 -28.36 11.33 1.54
N ALA A 38 -29.36 10.58 2.02
CA ALA A 38 -29.78 9.32 1.39
C ALA A 38 -30.15 9.48 -0.09
N ARG A 39 -30.90 10.54 -0.45
CA ARG A 39 -31.26 10.81 -1.85
C ARG A 39 -30.05 11.07 -2.73
N ALA A 40 -29.12 11.88 -2.28
CA ALA A 40 -27.88 12.18 -3.01
C ALA A 40 -26.99 10.95 -3.15
N LEU A 41 -26.91 10.12 -2.10
CA LEU A 41 -26.17 8.84 -2.11
C LEU A 41 -26.82 7.81 -3.04
N ALA A 42 -28.15 7.72 -3.06
CA ALA A 42 -28.88 6.88 -4.02
C ALA A 42 -28.62 7.34 -5.47
N GLY A 43 -28.70 8.66 -5.73
CA GLY A 43 -28.33 9.25 -7.01
C GLY A 43 -26.88 8.94 -7.42
N LEU A 44 -25.94 9.01 -6.48
CA LEU A 44 -24.55 8.61 -6.70
C LEU A 44 -24.45 7.14 -7.14
N LEU A 45 -25.11 6.22 -6.41
CA LEU A 45 -25.12 4.79 -6.75
C LEU A 45 -25.74 4.54 -8.13
N VAL A 46 -26.82 5.24 -8.48
CA VAL A 46 -27.43 5.17 -9.82
C VAL A 46 -26.43 5.59 -10.91
N ARG A 47 -25.76 6.73 -10.74
CA ARG A 47 -24.71 7.18 -11.68
C ARG A 47 -23.55 6.18 -11.78
N CYS A 48 -23.24 5.51 -10.68
CA CYS A 48 -22.24 4.43 -10.65
C CYS A 48 -22.76 3.12 -11.27
N GLY A 49 -24.01 3.04 -11.77
CA GLY A 49 -24.59 1.84 -12.35
C GLY A 49 -24.96 0.77 -11.32
N GLN A 50 -25.28 1.18 -10.09
CA GLN A 50 -25.53 0.28 -8.96
C GLN A 50 -27.03 0.11 -8.63
N THR A 51 -27.92 0.30 -9.59
CA THR A 51 -29.38 0.22 -9.39
C THR A 51 -29.86 -1.12 -8.87
N HIS A 52 -29.13 -2.21 -9.16
CA HIS A 52 -29.44 -3.57 -8.69
C HIS A 52 -29.45 -3.69 -7.15
N LEU A 53 -28.77 -2.80 -6.44
CA LEU A 53 -28.73 -2.79 -4.98
C LEU A 53 -30.07 -2.47 -4.34
N PHE A 54 -30.98 -1.85 -5.11
CA PHE A 54 -32.30 -1.43 -4.64
C PHE A 54 -33.42 -2.39 -5.09
N SER A 55 -33.12 -3.45 -5.86
CA SER A 55 -34.13 -4.29 -6.53
C SER A 55 -35.12 -4.97 -5.59
N GLU A 56 -34.74 -5.22 -4.34
CA GLU A 56 -35.55 -5.88 -3.34
C GLU A 56 -36.06 -4.92 -2.24
N TRP A 57 -35.91 -3.60 -2.44
CA TRP A 57 -36.32 -2.63 -1.44
C TRP A 57 -37.81 -2.38 -1.49
N VAL A 58 -38.44 -2.29 -0.32
CA VAL A 58 -39.84 -1.98 -0.15
C VAL A 58 -39.97 -0.70 0.67
N PRO A 59 -40.75 0.31 0.21
CA PRO A 59 -40.98 1.54 0.98
C PRO A 59 -41.61 1.25 2.36
N GLY A 60 -41.12 1.96 3.37
CA GLY A 60 -41.61 1.84 4.75
C GLY A 60 -41.09 0.65 5.52
N GLU A 61 -40.41 -0.31 4.88
CA GLU A 61 -39.84 -1.48 5.57
C GLU A 61 -38.33 -1.25 5.89
N ASP A 62 -37.86 -1.95 6.93
CA ASP A 62 -36.44 -2.11 7.27
C ASP A 62 -35.66 -0.75 7.38
N ALA A 63 -36.31 0.27 7.96
CA ALA A 63 -35.79 1.63 7.98
C ALA A 63 -34.40 1.77 8.64
N GLU A 64 -34.12 0.95 9.67
CA GLU A 64 -32.83 0.99 10.36
C GLU A 64 -31.71 0.35 9.53
N GLU A 65 -32.00 -0.74 8.84
CA GLU A 65 -31.09 -1.41 7.93
C GLU A 65 -30.74 -0.50 6.75
N LYS A 66 -31.75 0.18 6.19
CA LYS A 66 -31.54 1.17 5.12
C LYS A 66 -30.70 2.36 5.59
N ARG A 67 -30.89 2.85 6.83
CA ARG A 67 -30.02 3.88 7.40
C ARG A 67 -28.57 3.42 7.48
N ARG A 68 -28.33 2.20 7.97
CA ARG A 68 -26.98 1.62 8.04
C ARG A 68 -26.35 1.46 6.66
N PHE A 69 -27.14 1.06 5.66
CA PHE A 69 -26.68 1.00 4.27
C PHE A 69 -26.21 2.36 3.76
N PHE A 70 -26.99 3.43 3.93
CA PHE A 70 -26.56 4.75 3.48
C PHE A 70 -25.38 5.29 4.27
N ALA A 71 -25.28 5.02 5.55
CA ALA A 71 -24.09 5.34 6.35
C ALA A 71 -22.85 4.59 5.84
N GLN A 72 -22.98 3.32 5.46
CA GLN A 72 -21.91 2.54 4.85
C GLN A 72 -21.49 3.13 3.49
N VAL A 73 -22.44 3.49 2.63
CA VAL A 73 -22.19 4.10 1.32
C VAL A 73 -21.47 5.44 1.48
N GLU A 74 -21.93 6.28 2.43
CA GLU A 74 -21.27 7.55 2.72
C GLU A 74 -19.84 7.35 3.20
N GLY A 75 -19.62 6.45 4.15
CA GLY A 75 -18.28 6.14 4.64
C GLY A 75 -17.34 5.64 3.55
N LEU A 76 -17.82 4.77 2.64
CA LEU A 76 -17.03 4.30 1.50
C LEU A 76 -16.73 5.43 0.50
N HIS A 77 -17.70 6.31 0.25
CA HIS A 77 -17.51 7.46 -0.64
C HIS A 77 -16.48 8.45 -0.10
N GLU A 78 -16.54 8.78 1.17
CA GLU A 78 -15.60 9.70 1.81
C GLU A 78 -14.20 9.11 1.99
N ALA A 79 -14.12 7.80 2.20
CA ALA A 79 -12.86 7.12 2.42
C ALA A 79 -12.02 6.98 1.15
N TYR A 80 -12.65 6.81 -0.02
CA TYR A 80 -11.91 6.56 -1.24
C TYR A 80 -11.58 7.88 -1.97
N PRO A 81 -10.32 8.09 -2.41
CA PRO A 81 -9.95 9.27 -3.20
C PRO A 81 -10.72 9.31 -4.54
N GLY A 82 -11.46 10.41 -4.75
CA GLY A 82 -12.36 10.55 -5.89
C GLY A 82 -13.74 9.93 -5.69
N GLY A 83 -14.05 9.44 -4.48
CA GLY A 83 -15.36 8.91 -4.15
C GLY A 83 -15.72 7.58 -4.83
N LEU A 84 -16.95 7.11 -4.65
CA LEU A 84 -17.42 5.86 -5.26
C LEU A 84 -17.53 5.94 -6.78
N ASP A 85 -17.80 7.09 -7.35
CA ASP A 85 -17.78 7.32 -8.79
C ASP A 85 -16.37 7.19 -9.38
N GLY A 86 -15.37 7.77 -8.72
CA GLY A 86 -13.96 7.56 -9.04
C GLY A 86 -13.57 6.09 -8.94
N TYR A 87 -13.99 5.41 -7.87
CA TYR A 87 -13.74 3.97 -7.68
C TYR A 87 -14.34 3.13 -8.81
N ALA A 88 -15.65 3.29 -9.06
CA ALA A 88 -16.34 2.53 -10.11
C ALA A 88 -15.76 2.81 -11.50
N GLY A 89 -15.42 4.07 -11.81
CA GLY A 89 -14.80 4.45 -13.07
C GLY A 89 -13.43 3.81 -13.28
N ARG A 90 -12.55 3.82 -12.26
CA ARG A 90 -11.27 3.13 -12.31
C ARG A 90 -11.42 1.63 -12.42
N ALA A 91 -12.34 1.05 -11.64
CA ALA A 91 -12.61 -0.37 -11.68
C ALA A 91 -13.01 -0.85 -13.08
N ARG A 92 -13.94 -0.17 -13.75
CA ARG A 92 -14.33 -0.49 -15.14
C ARG A 92 -13.16 -0.47 -16.10
N ARG A 93 -12.32 0.58 -16.03
CA ARG A 93 -11.13 0.67 -16.91
C ARG A 93 -10.16 -0.47 -16.68
N LEU A 94 -9.87 -0.82 -15.42
CA LEU A 94 -8.92 -1.88 -15.08
C LEU A 94 -9.48 -3.27 -15.40
N LEU A 95 -10.76 -3.51 -15.16
CA LEU A 95 -11.45 -4.75 -15.49
C LEU A 95 -11.50 -4.96 -17.01
N ALA A 96 -11.86 -3.93 -17.78
CA ALA A 96 -11.85 -4.00 -19.26
C ALA A 96 -10.47 -4.37 -19.79
N ARG A 97 -9.40 -3.75 -19.28
CA ARG A 97 -8.01 -4.09 -19.67
C ARG A 97 -7.65 -5.52 -19.26
N SER A 98 -8.01 -5.93 -18.04
CA SER A 98 -7.76 -7.29 -17.54
C SER A 98 -8.48 -8.36 -18.37
N ARG A 99 -9.73 -8.09 -18.78
CA ARG A 99 -10.53 -9.00 -19.59
C ARG A 99 -9.89 -9.32 -20.93
N VAL A 100 -9.36 -8.30 -21.61
CA VAL A 100 -8.66 -8.46 -22.90
C VAL A 100 -7.19 -8.86 -22.73
N GLY A 101 -6.73 -9.08 -21.51
CA GLY A 101 -5.39 -9.57 -21.23
C GLY A 101 -4.29 -8.52 -21.41
N VAL A 102 -4.62 -7.23 -21.41
CA VAL A 102 -3.62 -6.16 -21.45
C VAL A 102 -2.77 -6.23 -20.18
N ASN A 103 -1.48 -6.46 -20.36
CA ASN A 103 -0.53 -6.38 -19.25
C ASN A 103 -0.32 -4.90 -18.88
N PRO A 104 -0.46 -4.50 -17.61
CA PRO A 104 -0.16 -3.12 -17.17
C PRO A 104 1.25 -2.64 -17.53
N MET A 105 2.15 -3.59 -17.80
CA MET A 105 3.54 -3.32 -18.18
C MET A 105 3.78 -3.40 -19.71
N ASP A 106 2.73 -3.51 -20.52
CA ASP A 106 2.89 -3.49 -21.98
C ASP A 106 3.56 -2.18 -22.44
N GLY A 107 4.51 -2.30 -23.36
CA GLY A 107 5.34 -1.18 -23.81
C GLY A 107 6.49 -0.81 -22.86
N TRP A 108 6.61 -1.43 -21.69
CA TRP A 108 7.72 -1.20 -20.78
C TRP A 108 8.78 -2.29 -20.89
N LEU A 109 10.02 -1.86 -21.10
CA LEU A 109 11.20 -2.71 -21.22
C LEU A 109 11.96 -2.74 -19.88
N PRO A 110 12.03 -3.90 -19.22
CA PRO A 110 12.78 -4.03 -17.96
C PRO A 110 14.27 -4.10 -18.20
N SER A 111 15.01 -3.48 -17.33
CA SER A 111 16.46 -3.67 -17.22
C SER A 111 16.88 -3.72 -15.74
N VAL A 112 18.05 -4.27 -15.50
CA VAL A 112 18.64 -4.28 -14.16
C VAL A 112 18.90 -2.82 -13.73
N PRO A 113 18.59 -2.42 -12.48
CA PRO A 113 18.86 -1.08 -11.99
C PRO A 113 20.37 -0.81 -11.90
N GLU A 114 20.94 -0.28 -12.96
CA GLU A 114 22.37 0.03 -13.03
C GLU A 114 22.70 1.40 -12.41
N GLY A 115 23.82 1.49 -11.68
CA GLY A 115 24.27 2.73 -11.05
C GLY A 115 23.40 3.23 -9.89
N LEU A 116 22.29 2.58 -9.60
CA LEU A 116 21.37 2.90 -8.52
C LEU A 116 21.57 2.01 -7.30
N GLY A 117 22.18 0.83 -7.50
CA GLY A 117 22.44 -0.15 -6.47
C GLY A 117 23.77 0.09 -5.74
N THR A 118 23.80 -0.29 -4.46
CA THR A 118 25.01 -0.45 -3.67
C THR A 118 24.93 -1.82 -3.03
N SER A 119 25.86 -2.69 -3.39
CA SER A 119 26.11 -3.92 -2.61
C SER A 119 27.13 -3.57 -1.54
N LEU A 120 26.83 -3.92 -0.30
CA LEU A 120 27.73 -3.70 0.82
C LEU A 120 27.98 -5.03 1.51
N ASP A 121 29.24 -5.40 1.56
CA ASP A 121 29.68 -6.54 2.36
C ASP A 121 29.55 -6.18 3.85
N PRO A 122 28.79 -6.95 4.63
CA PRO A 122 28.66 -6.73 6.07
C PRO A 122 30.04 -6.67 6.74
N LEU A 123 30.20 -5.72 7.67
CA LEU A 123 31.46 -5.45 8.40
C LEU A 123 32.61 -4.89 7.55
N SER A 124 32.43 -4.65 6.26
CA SER A 124 33.40 -3.87 5.48
C SER A 124 33.49 -2.42 5.99
N ALA A 125 34.61 -1.75 5.71
CA ALA A 125 34.78 -0.35 6.07
C ALA A 125 33.69 0.56 5.47
N GLU A 126 33.25 0.25 4.23
CA GLU A 126 32.13 0.96 3.58
C GLU A 126 30.80 0.72 4.28
N TYR A 127 30.52 -0.52 4.71
CA TYR A 127 29.32 -0.85 5.48
C TYR A 127 29.30 -0.08 6.81
N CYS A 128 30.40 -0.14 7.59
CA CYS A 128 30.52 0.58 8.85
C CYS A 128 30.36 2.11 8.67
N ALA A 129 30.93 2.67 7.60
CA ALA A 129 30.76 4.09 7.29
C ALA A 129 29.32 4.45 6.92
N CYS A 130 28.57 3.53 6.31
CA CYS A 130 27.16 3.70 6.05
C CYS A 130 26.33 3.58 7.34
N GLU A 131 26.63 2.62 8.23
CA GLU A 131 25.94 2.54 9.53
C GLU A 131 26.13 3.80 10.37
N GLU A 132 27.34 4.32 10.41
CA GLU A 132 27.65 5.56 11.14
C GLU A 132 26.89 6.76 10.57
N ALA A 133 26.82 6.88 9.23
CA ALA A 133 26.01 7.90 8.58
C ALA A 133 24.50 7.72 8.86
N GLY A 134 24.01 6.48 8.85
CA GLY A 134 22.63 6.17 9.20
C GLY A 134 22.29 6.51 10.65
N LEU A 135 23.19 6.20 11.56
CA LEU A 135 23.02 6.55 12.98
C LEU A 135 22.97 8.08 13.19
N ALA A 136 23.74 8.85 12.45
CA ALA A 136 23.70 10.31 12.47
C ALA A 136 22.34 10.88 12.03
N GLU A 137 21.66 10.20 11.09
CA GLU A 137 20.35 10.59 10.58
C GLU A 137 19.17 10.03 11.39
N ALA A 138 19.39 9.01 12.21
CA ALA A 138 18.34 8.23 12.88
C ALA A 138 17.45 9.05 13.83
N ALA A 139 17.94 10.15 14.38
CA ALA A 139 17.11 11.07 15.20
C ALA A 139 15.91 11.63 14.42
N GLY A 140 16.06 11.77 13.10
CA GLY A 140 15.04 12.29 12.20
C GLY A 140 14.13 11.22 11.58
N LEU A 141 14.16 9.97 12.06
CA LEU A 141 13.42 8.86 11.48
C LEU A 141 12.02 8.70 12.09
N ALA A 142 11.06 8.31 11.26
CA ALA A 142 9.74 7.81 11.65
C ALA A 142 9.55 6.40 11.06
N PHE A 143 8.86 5.54 11.80
CA PHE A 143 8.60 4.15 11.42
C PHE A 143 7.14 3.96 11.02
N VAL A 144 6.90 3.22 9.95
CA VAL A 144 5.55 2.93 9.43
C VAL A 144 5.45 1.46 9.06
N LEU A 145 4.50 0.77 9.68
CA LEU A 145 4.27 -0.66 9.57
C LEU A 145 2.84 -0.96 9.10
N PRO A 146 2.60 -1.33 7.83
CA PRO A 146 1.33 -1.94 7.45
C PRO A 146 1.17 -3.34 8.05
N ALA A 147 0.16 -3.52 8.89
CA ALA A 147 -0.10 -4.76 9.63
C ALA A 147 -1.60 -5.10 9.65
N GLY A 148 -2.26 -5.03 8.51
CA GLY A 148 -3.69 -5.30 8.37
C GLY A 148 -4.06 -6.78 8.21
N GLY A 149 -3.09 -7.71 8.20
CA GLY A 149 -3.33 -9.13 7.99
C GLY A 149 -3.41 -9.95 9.27
N LEU A 150 -4.33 -10.96 9.29
CA LEU A 150 -4.38 -11.98 10.32
C LEU A 150 -3.31 -13.07 10.12
N GLY A 151 -3.02 -13.82 11.18
CA GLY A 151 -2.03 -14.90 11.21
C GLY A 151 -2.51 -16.24 10.62
N GLU A 152 -3.77 -16.35 10.19
CA GLU A 152 -4.42 -17.61 9.79
C GLU A 152 -3.62 -18.45 8.79
N ARG A 153 -3.01 -17.81 7.78
CA ARG A 153 -2.16 -18.51 6.79
C ARG A 153 -0.89 -19.12 7.38
N LEU A 154 -0.52 -18.69 8.58
CA LEU A 154 0.62 -19.18 9.34
C LEU A 154 0.20 -20.15 10.46
N GLY A 155 -1.10 -20.52 10.49
CA GLY A 155 -1.66 -21.38 11.54
C GLY A 155 -1.76 -20.69 12.90
N PHE A 156 -1.81 -19.35 12.93
CA PHE A 156 -1.89 -18.56 14.15
C PHE A 156 -3.24 -17.84 14.24
N ASP A 157 -3.95 -18.06 15.33
CA ASP A 157 -5.21 -17.40 15.62
C ASP A 157 -4.95 -16.05 16.27
N GLY A 158 -5.12 -14.98 15.50
CA GLY A 158 -4.91 -13.62 15.95
C GLY A 158 -4.10 -12.73 14.98
N VAL A 159 -3.70 -11.58 15.49
CA VAL A 159 -2.93 -10.60 14.71
C VAL A 159 -1.49 -11.07 14.51
N LYS A 160 -0.95 -10.91 13.31
CA LYS A 160 0.44 -11.34 13.01
C LYS A 160 1.48 -10.68 13.93
N LEU A 161 1.21 -9.48 14.43
CA LEU A 161 2.10 -8.79 15.35
C LEU A 161 2.28 -9.51 16.68
N ALA A 162 1.35 -10.39 17.06
CA ALA A 162 1.44 -11.21 18.26
C ALA A 162 2.19 -12.55 18.02
N LEU A 163 2.50 -12.90 16.75
CA LEU A 163 3.25 -14.11 16.45
C LEU A 163 4.60 -14.13 17.17
N PRO A 164 5.00 -15.22 17.85
CA PRO A 164 6.34 -15.40 18.35
C PRO A 164 7.35 -15.35 17.20
N SER A 165 8.27 -14.40 17.24
CA SER A 165 9.28 -14.18 16.18
C SER A 165 10.69 -14.59 16.63
N GLU A 166 10.94 -14.55 17.93
CA GLU A 166 12.23 -14.87 18.51
C GLU A 166 12.10 -16.16 19.37
N ILE A 167 12.83 -17.21 18.98
CA ILE A 167 12.65 -18.55 19.55
C ILE A 167 13.10 -18.63 21.02
N ALA A 168 14.20 -17.97 21.38
CA ALA A 168 14.78 -18.10 22.71
C ALA A 168 13.95 -17.36 23.79
N SER A 169 13.42 -16.19 23.47
CA SER A 169 12.63 -15.37 24.40
C SER A 169 11.12 -15.56 24.24
N GLY A 170 10.67 -16.11 23.12
CA GLY A 170 9.26 -16.13 22.74
C GLY A 170 8.70 -14.76 22.37
N ALA A 171 9.55 -13.75 22.19
CA ALA A 171 9.13 -12.39 21.89
C ALA A 171 8.31 -12.32 20.61
N SER A 172 7.17 -11.61 20.66
CA SER A 172 6.31 -11.37 19.51
C SER A 172 6.98 -10.46 18.49
N VAL A 173 6.49 -10.50 17.24
CA VAL A 173 6.92 -9.58 16.17
C VAL A 173 6.90 -8.12 16.66
N LEU A 174 5.82 -7.70 17.32
CA LEU A 174 5.69 -6.34 17.83
C LEU A 174 6.69 -6.04 18.95
N ALA A 175 6.91 -6.99 19.87
CA ALA A 175 7.91 -6.84 20.94
C ALA A 175 9.32 -6.65 20.36
N VAL A 176 9.68 -7.41 19.33
CA VAL A 176 10.99 -7.28 18.66
C VAL A 176 11.12 -5.91 17.98
N TYR A 177 10.10 -5.45 17.26
CA TYR A 177 10.13 -4.13 16.61
C TYR A 177 10.21 -2.99 17.63
N ALA A 178 9.38 -3.03 18.68
CA ALA A 178 9.43 -2.04 19.75
C ALA A 178 10.80 -2.02 20.45
N GLY A 179 11.36 -3.20 20.73
CA GLY A 179 12.68 -3.36 21.31
C GLY A 179 13.79 -2.71 20.46
N HIS A 180 13.76 -2.92 19.15
CA HIS A 180 14.70 -2.28 18.22
C HIS A 180 14.55 -0.76 18.19
N ILE A 181 13.32 -0.24 18.14
CA ILE A 181 13.06 1.22 18.19
C ILE A 181 13.59 1.81 19.49
N LEU A 182 13.34 1.16 20.64
CA LEU A 182 13.84 1.62 21.95
C LEU A 182 15.37 1.58 22.03
N ALA A 183 15.99 0.51 21.54
CA ALA A 183 17.45 0.41 21.50
C ALA A 183 18.06 1.52 20.65
N LEU A 184 17.47 1.80 19.48
CA LEU A 184 17.89 2.89 18.63
C LEU A 184 17.71 4.26 19.30
N GLN A 185 16.58 4.50 19.94
CA GLN A 185 16.34 5.75 20.69
C GLN A 185 17.39 5.98 21.79
N ARG A 186 17.76 4.90 22.50
CA ARG A 186 18.81 4.97 23.55
C ARG A 186 20.18 5.29 22.94
N LEU A 187 20.52 4.62 21.84
CA LEU A 187 21.81 4.84 21.15
C LEU A 187 21.93 6.27 20.62
N VAL A 188 20.89 6.76 19.97
CA VAL A 188 20.85 8.13 19.44
C VAL A 188 20.82 9.17 20.58
N ALA A 189 20.07 8.90 21.66
CA ALA A 189 20.02 9.79 22.81
C ALA A 189 21.40 9.93 23.50
N ALA A 190 22.12 8.81 23.66
CA ALA A 190 23.48 8.82 24.20
C ALA A 190 24.44 9.68 23.33
N ARG A 191 24.31 9.59 22.01
CA ARG A 191 25.13 10.37 21.05
C ARG A 191 24.80 11.87 21.07
N LEU A 192 23.52 12.21 21.23
CA LEU A 192 23.06 13.61 21.17
C LEU A 192 22.99 14.31 22.53
N GLY A 193 23.16 13.59 23.65
CA GLY A 193 23.03 14.12 24.99
C GLY A 193 21.60 14.55 25.36
N ARG A 194 20.57 14.10 24.62
CA ARG A 194 19.16 14.41 24.85
C ARG A 194 18.25 13.26 24.49
N ALA A 195 17.09 13.19 25.13
CA ALA A 195 16.07 12.20 24.80
C ALA A 195 15.58 12.35 23.35
N VAL A 196 15.36 11.22 22.70
CA VAL A 196 14.81 11.14 21.34
C VAL A 196 13.60 10.22 21.37
N ARG A 197 12.52 10.63 20.71
CA ARG A 197 11.33 9.82 20.49
C ARG A 197 11.10 9.72 18.99
N MET A 198 10.93 8.50 18.48
CA MET A 198 10.71 8.23 17.06
C MET A 198 9.25 7.81 16.86
N PRO A 199 8.47 8.47 16.01
CA PRO A 199 7.10 8.05 15.73
C PRO A 199 7.07 6.62 15.20
N PHE A 200 6.09 5.87 15.68
CA PHE A 200 5.79 4.53 15.19
C PHE A 200 4.32 4.45 14.79
N VAL A 201 4.06 4.34 13.52
CA VAL A 201 2.71 4.23 12.95
C VAL A 201 2.47 2.80 12.51
N ILE A 202 1.34 2.25 12.90
CA ILE A 202 0.89 0.92 12.45
C ILE A 202 -0.42 1.09 11.73
N MET A 203 -0.47 0.69 10.45
CA MET A 203 -1.71 0.60 9.72
C MET A 203 -2.35 -0.76 10.00
N THR A 204 -3.53 -0.74 10.57
CA THR A 204 -4.35 -1.90 10.91
C THR A 204 -5.54 -2.02 9.97
N SER A 205 -6.14 -3.18 9.87
CA SER A 205 -7.47 -3.40 9.26
C SER A 205 -8.56 -3.43 10.33
N GLN A 206 -9.81 -3.46 9.90
CA GLN A 206 -10.95 -3.66 10.81
C GLN A 206 -10.78 -4.95 11.64
N ASP A 207 -10.21 -5.98 11.02
CA ASP A 207 -10.03 -7.30 11.66
C ASP A 207 -8.84 -7.32 12.66
N THR A 208 -7.89 -6.39 12.54
CA THR A 208 -6.67 -6.39 13.37
C THR A 208 -6.56 -5.19 14.31
N HIS A 209 -7.42 -4.18 14.18
CA HIS A 209 -7.29 -2.91 14.93
C HIS A 209 -7.42 -3.12 16.44
N ALA A 210 -8.52 -3.74 16.87
CA ALA A 210 -8.77 -3.98 18.29
C ALA A 210 -7.68 -4.86 18.90
N GLY A 211 -7.36 -6.00 18.29
CA GLY A 211 -6.33 -6.90 18.80
C GLY A 211 -4.93 -6.28 18.83
N THR A 212 -4.62 -5.35 17.90
CA THR A 212 -3.35 -4.61 17.96
C THR A 212 -3.34 -3.61 19.10
N ALA A 213 -4.45 -2.91 19.35
CA ALA A 213 -4.58 -1.97 20.47
C ALA A 213 -4.50 -2.69 21.82
N GLU A 214 -5.18 -3.83 21.96
CA GLU A 214 -5.13 -4.70 23.14
C GLU A 214 -3.70 -5.19 23.41
N LEU A 215 -2.99 -5.65 22.38
CA LEU A 215 -1.62 -6.11 22.49
C LEU A 215 -0.68 -5.01 23.04
N PHE A 216 -0.86 -3.75 22.63
CA PHE A 216 -0.14 -2.62 23.22
C PHE A 216 -0.50 -2.37 24.68
N ALA A 217 -1.80 -2.41 25.00
CA ALA A 217 -2.28 -2.16 26.35
C ALA A 217 -1.79 -3.22 27.35
N GLU A 218 -1.90 -4.50 26.98
CA GLU A 218 -1.48 -5.64 27.81
C GLU A 218 0.02 -5.64 28.11
N HIS A 219 0.85 -5.16 27.18
CA HIS A 219 2.30 -5.15 27.32
C HIS A 219 2.89 -3.78 27.64
N GLY A 220 2.09 -2.84 28.17
CA GLY A 220 2.57 -1.51 28.54
C GLY A 220 3.27 -0.79 27.39
N HIS A 221 2.71 -0.85 26.19
CA HIS A 221 3.27 -0.33 24.93
C HIS A 221 4.69 -0.84 24.64
N PHE A 222 5.07 -2.00 25.19
CA PHE A 222 6.43 -2.56 25.07
C PHE A 222 7.53 -1.57 25.50
N GLY A 223 7.21 -0.64 26.40
CA GLY A 223 8.12 0.43 26.87
C GLY A 223 8.23 1.64 25.94
N LEU A 224 7.50 1.67 24.84
CA LEU A 224 7.35 2.87 24.02
C LEU A 224 6.43 3.88 24.70
N GLU A 225 6.69 5.17 24.52
CA GLU A 225 5.75 6.20 24.97
C GLU A 225 4.45 6.12 24.16
N PRO A 226 3.26 6.08 24.79
CA PRO A 226 1.99 6.00 24.06
C PRO A 226 1.83 7.08 22.98
N SER A 227 2.33 8.29 23.22
CA SER A 227 2.25 9.42 22.30
C SER A 227 3.07 9.26 21.00
N GLN A 228 4.04 8.32 20.97
CA GLN A 228 4.82 8.03 19.77
C GLN A 228 4.17 6.94 18.90
N VAL A 229 3.19 6.19 19.42
CA VAL A 229 2.48 5.14 18.69
C VAL A 229 1.17 5.68 18.12
N THR A 230 0.91 5.43 16.85
CA THR A 230 -0.34 5.80 16.19
C THR A 230 -0.87 4.60 15.43
N LEU A 231 -2.10 4.18 15.69
CA LEU A 231 -2.80 3.19 14.90
C LEU A 231 -3.65 3.90 13.84
N LEU A 232 -3.45 3.57 12.57
CA LEU A 232 -4.24 4.06 11.45
C LEU A 232 -5.11 2.92 10.92
N LEU A 233 -6.42 3.11 10.96
CA LEU A 233 -7.36 2.10 10.46
C LEU A 233 -7.48 2.22 8.93
N GLN A 234 -7.09 1.14 8.24
CA GLN A 234 -7.29 1.00 6.81
C GLN A 234 -8.78 0.93 6.48
N GLN A 235 -9.20 1.73 5.52
CA GLN A 235 -10.56 1.68 5.00
C GLN A 235 -10.75 0.49 4.06
N ARG A 236 -12.01 0.04 3.95
CA ARG A 236 -12.39 -1.00 3.00
C ARG A 236 -12.95 -0.36 1.74
N VAL A 237 -12.99 -1.11 0.66
CA VAL A 237 -13.61 -0.70 -0.62
C VAL A 237 -14.71 -1.68 -1.01
N ALA A 238 -15.66 -1.23 -1.81
CA ALA A 238 -16.74 -2.08 -2.31
C ALA A 238 -16.16 -3.25 -3.13
N ALA A 239 -16.62 -4.46 -2.87
CA ALA A 239 -16.30 -5.61 -3.70
C ALA A 239 -17.10 -5.57 -5.00
N LEU A 240 -16.55 -6.14 -6.07
CA LEU A 240 -17.07 -6.10 -7.44
C LEU A 240 -17.49 -7.48 -7.89
N VAL A 241 -18.65 -7.61 -8.52
CA VAL A 241 -19.19 -8.93 -8.95
C VAL A 241 -18.95 -9.24 -10.42
N ASP A 242 -18.66 -8.24 -11.24
CA ASP A 242 -18.48 -8.39 -12.69
C ASP A 242 -17.60 -7.31 -13.32
N ASP A 243 -17.43 -7.41 -14.63
CA ASP A 243 -16.61 -6.49 -15.44
C ASP A 243 -17.22 -5.09 -15.60
N ASP A 244 -18.51 -4.92 -15.30
CA ASP A 244 -19.18 -3.60 -15.26
C ASP A 244 -18.97 -2.86 -13.94
N ALA A 245 -18.18 -3.45 -13.05
CA ALA A 245 -17.89 -2.95 -11.69
C ALA A 245 -19.17 -2.78 -10.85
N ARG A 246 -20.13 -3.70 -10.98
CA ARG A 246 -21.26 -3.74 -10.06
C ARG A 246 -20.78 -4.14 -8.67
N PHE A 247 -21.29 -3.44 -7.66
CA PHE A 247 -20.92 -3.69 -6.26
C PHE A 247 -21.59 -4.97 -5.75
N ALA A 248 -20.87 -5.76 -4.99
CA ALA A 248 -21.38 -6.95 -4.36
C ALA A 248 -22.22 -6.58 -3.12
N ALA A 249 -23.34 -7.20 -2.95
CA ALA A 249 -24.11 -7.16 -1.70
C ALA A 249 -23.65 -8.30 -0.76
N ALA A 250 -23.51 -8.02 0.53
CA ALA A 250 -23.36 -9.01 1.59
C ALA A 250 -24.74 -9.45 2.12
N GLY A 251 -25.73 -8.60 1.97
CA GLY A 251 -27.14 -8.81 2.30
C GLY A 251 -28.02 -7.78 1.60
N LYS A 252 -29.33 -7.82 1.81
CA LYS A 252 -30.31 -6.92 1.17
C LYS A 252 -29.96 -5.44 1.36
N TYR A 253 -29.42 -5.09 2.51
CA TYR A 253 -29.07 -3.71 2.90
C TYR A 253 -27.62 -3.56 3.32
N GLU A 254 -26.71 -4.34 2.74
CA GLU A 254 -25.30 -4.30 3.10
C GLU A 254 -24.41 -4.54 1.87
N LEU A 255 -23.44 -3.64 1.66
CA LEU A 255 -22.40 -3.83 0.66
C LEU A 255 -21.33 -4.78 1.19
N LEU A 256 -20.96 -5.76 0.38
CA LEU A 256 -19.75 -6.54 0.63
C LEU A 256 -18.53 -5.66 0.40
N THR A 257 -17.68 -5.56 1.41
CA THR A 257 -16.45 -4.78 1.34
C THR A 257 -15.22 -5.66 1.52
N LYS A 258 -14.10 -5.23 0.99
CA LYS A 258 -12.80 -5.90 1.12
C LYS A 258 -11.69 -4.90 1.44
N PRO A 259 -10.58 -5.31 2.09
CA PRO A 259 -9.40 -4.46 2.22
C PRO A 259 -8.88 -4.05 0.85
N HIS A 260 -8.54 -2.78 0.68
CA HIS A 260 -8.04 -2.24 -0.60
C HIS A 260 -6.59 -2.66 -0.86
N GLY A 261 -5.76 -2.67 0.16
CA GLY A 261 -4.37 -3.07 0.05
C GLY A 261 -3.45 -2.20 0.91
N HIS A 262 -2.23 -2.67 1.13
CA HIS A 262 -1.32 -1.94 2.02
C HIS A 262 -0.75 -0.65 1.41
N GLY A 263 -1.05 -0.35 0.15
CA GLY A 263 -0.77 0.95 -0.47
C GLY A 263 -1.55 2.11 0.17
N ASP A 264 -2.68 1.83 0.81
CA ASP A 264 -3.47 2.83 1.56
C ASP A 264 -2.68 3.55 2.65
N VAL A 265 -1.57 2.98 3.11
CA VAL A 265 -0.73 3.61 4.13
C VAL A 265 -0.30 5.01 3.73
N HIS A 266 -0.05 5.25 2.46
CA HIS A 266 0.34 6.56 1.96
C HIS A 266 -0.81 7.58 1.98
N VAL A 267 -2.01 7.15 1.59
CA VAL A 267 -3.24 7.96 1.68
C VAL A 267 -3.56 8.30 3.13
N LEU A 268 -3.46 7.32 4.03
CA LEU A 268 -3.73 7.50 5.45
C LEU A 268 -2.76 8.46 6.11
N LEU A 269 -1.45 8.34 5.84
CA LEU A 269 -0.43 9.26 6.33
C LEU A 269 -0.66 10.69 5.84
N HIS A 270 -1.09 10.85 4.58
CA HIS A 270 -1.43 12.15 4.01
C HIS A 270 -2.66 12.75 4.69
N ARG A 271 -3.77 12.01 4.76
CA ARG A 271 -5.04 12.48 5.36
C ARG A 271 -4.93 12.79 6.84
N ALA A 272 -4.19 11.96 7.58
CA ALA A 272 -3.91 12.22 9.00
C ALA A 272 -2.93 13.39 9.23
N GLY A 273 -2.36 13.97 8.17
CA GLY A 273 -1.38 15.05 8.26
C GLY A 273 -0.06 14.65 8.91
N LEU A 274 0.19 13.35 9.13
CA LEU A 274 1.32 12.86 9.89
C LEU A 274 2.65 13.16 9.20
N ALA A 275 2.77 12.89 7.91
CA ALA A 275 4.01 13.15 7.17
C ALA A 275 4.36 14.64 7.14
N ALA A 276 3.37 15.52 6.91
CA ALA A 276 3.55 16.97 6.92
C ALA A 276 3.94 17.48 8.32
N ARG A 277 3.32 16.94 9.39
CA ARG A 277 3.67 17.24 10.77
C ARG A 277 5.12 16.85 11.08
N TRP A 278 5.53 15.65 10.71
CA TRP A 278 6.89 15.18 10.93
C TRP A 278 7.92 16.04 10.21
N LEU A 279 7.63 16.45 8.97
CA LEU A 279 8.49 17.38 8.24
C LEU A 279 8.63 18.74 8.97
N LYS A 280 7.50 19.28 9.47
CA LYS A 280 7.48 20.53 10.27
C LYS A 280 8.24 20.38 11.58
N GLU A 281 8.23 19.21 12.22
CA GLU A 281 8.99 18.88 13.42
C GLU A 281 10.50 18.68 13.16
N GLY A 282 10.95 18.81 11.89
CA GLY A 282 12.34 18.65 11.49
C GLY A 282 12.79 17.21 11.32
N ARG A 283 11.86 16.27 11.17
CA ARG A 283 12.21 14.89 10.79
C ARG A 283 12.60 14.84 9.32
N LYS A 284 13.46 13.90 8.99
CA LYS A 284 14.08 13.82 7.67
C LYS A 284 13.66 12.59 6.87
N TRP A 285 13.31 11.50 7.56
CA TRP A 285 13.15 10.19 6.95
C TRP A 285 11.90 9.49 7.45
N VAL A 286 11.30 8.68 6.59
CA VAL A 286 10.30 7.67 6.96
C VAL A 286 10.74 6.31 6.45
N MET A 287 10.66 5.28 7.31
CA MET A 287 10.91 3.89 6.97
C MET A 287 9.59 3.13 6.94
N PHE A 288 9.30 2.51 5.80
CA PHE A 288 8.22 1.53 5.65
C PHE A 288 8.81 0.13 5.70
N PHE A 289 8.14 -0.77 6.38
CA PHE A 289 8.53 -2.18 6.48
C PHE A 289 7.30 -3.05 6.72
N GLN A 290 7.43 -4.37 6.74
CA GLN A 290 6.31 -5.29 6.83
C GLN A 290 6.31 -6.12 8.11
N ASP A 291 5.15 -6.71 8.44
CA ASP A 291 4.92 -7.60 9.58
C ASP A 291 5.44 -9.04 9.35
N THR A 292 6.29 -9.24 8.34
CA THR A 292 6.75 -10.56 7.89
C THR A 292 8.21 -10.86 8.16
N SER A 293 9.01 -9.88 8.59
CA SER A 293 10.43 -10.09 8.87
C SER A 293 10.98 -9.12 9.91
N THR A 294 11.40 -9.65 11.03
CA THR A 294 12.09 -8.89 12.09
C THR A 294 13.57 -8.60 11.75
N LEU A 295 14.11 -9.22 10.70
CA LEU A 295 15.50 -9.04 10.28
C LEU A 295 15.81 -7.69 9.62
N TYR A 296 14.80 -6.91 9.25
CA TYR A 296 14.99 -5.57 8.65
C TYR A 296 15.88 -4.66 9.51
N PHE A 297 15.74 -4.76 10.81
CA PHE A 297 16.50 -3.93 11.75
C PHE A 297 17.99 -4.28 11.84
N SER A 298 18.41 -5.45 11.35
CA SER A 298 19.83 -5.81 11.31
C SER A 298 20.63 -4.96 10.32
N THR A 299 19.96 -4.35 9.36
CA THR A 299 20.62 -3.72 8.21
C THR A 299 20.14 -2.30 7.92
N PHE A 300 19.12 -1.84 8.67
CA PHE A 300 18.44 -0.59 8.35
C PHE A 300 19.33 0.65 8.49
N LEU A 301 20.24 0.69 9.49
CA LEU A 301 21.14 1.83 9.68
C LEU A 301 22.03 2.04 8.45
N ALA A 302 22.65 0.97 7.96
CA ALA A 302 23.47 1.07 6.76
C ALA A 302 22.64 1.44 5.52
N THR A 303 21.36 0.97 5.41
CA THR A 303 20.45 1.40 4.33
C THR A 303 20.08 2.88 4.43
N LEU A 304 19.79 3.37 5.62
CA LEU A 304 19.55 4.79 5.88
C LEU A 304 20.80 5.62 5.55
N GLY A 305 21.98 5.14 5.94
CA GLY A 305 23.25 5.79 5.64
C GLY A 305 23.56 5.89 4.15
N VAL A 306 23.27 4.84 3.37
CA VAL A 306 23.34 4.92 1.90
C VAL A 306 22.41 6.00 1.37
N SER A 307 21.17 6.05 1.88
CA SER A 307 20.20 7.06 1.47
C SER A 307 20.71 8.48 1.73
N ALA A 308 21.26 8.71 2.91
CA ALA A 308 21.81 10.01 3.30
C ALA A 308 23.05 10.39 2.49
N ARG A 309 24.06 9.50 2.39
CA ARG A 309 25.32 9.75 1.68
C ARG A 309 25.13 9.98 0.19
N ARG A 310 24.16 9.28 -0.43
CA ARG A 310 23.83 9.43 -1.85
C ARG A 310 22.72 10.44 -2.13
N GLN A 311 22.17 11.04 -1.08
CA GLN A 311 21.07 12.01 -1.18
C GLN A 311 19.88 11.45 -1.99
N LEU A 312 19.45 10.23 -1.63
CA LEU A 312 18.32 9.57 -2.29
C LEU A 312 17.01 10.07 -1.73
N ASP A 313 16.06 10.35 -2.61
CA ASP A 313 14.70 10.70 -2.24
C ASP A 313 13.90 9.47 -1.78
N LEU A 314 14.27 8.29 -2.33
CA LEU A 314 13.69 7.01 -1.95
C LEU A 314 14.71 5.89 -2.19
N ASN A 315 14.75 4.92 -1.28
CA ASN A 315 15.67 3.78 -1.35
C ASN A 315 14.97 2.50 -0.86
N PHE A 316 15.30 1.38 -1.50
CA PHE A 316 14.84 0.05 -1.12
C PHE A 316 15.98 -0.77 -0.54
N ALA A 317 15.72 -1.48 0.55
CA ALA A 317 16.55 -2.59 0.95
C ALA A 317 16.19 -3.81 0.08
N CYS A 318 17.19 -4.41 -0.52
CA CYS A 318 17.04 -5.56 -1.40
C CYS A 318 17.93 -6.71 -0.92
N MET A 319 17.66 -7.90 -1.43
CA MET A 319 18.46 -9.09 -1.17
C MET A 319 18.77 -9.82 -2.47
N PRO A 320 19.89 -10.56 -2.56
CA PRO A 320 20.12 -11.48 -3.65
C PRO A 320 18.99 -12.52 -3.73
N ARG A 321 18.52 -12.83 -4.94
CA ARG A 321 17.50 -13.85 -5.17
C ARG A 321 17.89 -14.78 -6.30
N ARG A 322 17.44 -16.02 -6.24
CA ARG A 322 17.56 -16.95 -7.38
C ARG A 322 16.39 -16.74 -8.33
N ALA A 323 16.64 -16.96 -9.62
CA ALA A 323 15.58 -16.99 -10.61
C ALA A 323 14.48 -17.99 -10.22
N GLY A 324 13.21 -17.59 -10.43
CA GLY A 324 12.05 -18.42 -10.06
C GLY A 324 11.63 -18.36 -8.59
N MET A 325 12.38 -17.69 -7.70
CA MET A 325 11.89 -17.48 -6.33
C MET A 325 10.62 -16.63 -6.33
N ALA A 326 9.67 -16.99 -5.45
CA ALA A 326 8.43 -16.25 -5.24
C ALA A 326 8.67 -14.96 -4.42
N LEU A 327 9.54 -14.11 -4.93
CA LEU A 327 9.94 -12.82 -4.36
C LEU A 327 9.90 -11.78 -5.48
N GLY A 328 9.18 -10.69 -5.27
CA GLY A 328 9.15 -9.54 -6.18
C GLY A 328 10.53 -8.96 -6.39
N VAL A 329 10.72 -8.25 -7.49
CA VAL A 329 12.00 -7.64 -7.85
C VAL A 329 11.88 -6.14 -8.02
N LEU A 330 13.03 -5.47 -8.09
CA LEU A 330 13.12 -4.11 -8.56
C LEU A 330 13.79 -4.10 -9.93
N ALA A 331 13.22 -3.33 -10.85
CA ALA A 331 13.73 -3.15 -12.20
C ALA A 331 13.71 -1.66 -12.59
N THR A 332 14.61 -1.25 -13.47
CA THR A 332 14.43 -0.04 -14.23
C THR A 332 13.52 -0.35 -15.41
N MET A 333 12.50 0.46 -15.62
CA MET A 333 11.53 0.28 -16.71
C MET A 333 11.63 1.46 -17.67
N THR A 334 11.81 1.17 -18.95
CA THR A 334 11.84 2.19 -20.01
C THR A 334 10.68 1.95 -20.96
N HIS A 335 9.82 2.94 -21.17
CA HIS A 335 8.72 2.83 -22.12
C HIS A 335 9.22 2.91 -23.55
N ALA A 336 8.89 1.91 -24.36
CA ALA A 336 9.44 1.75 -25.73
C ALA A 336 9.15 2.96 -26.63
N ASP A 337 7.91 3.45 -26.63
CA ASP A 337 7.48 4.52 -27.54
C ASP A 337 7.83 5.92 -27.04
N SER A 338 7.65 6.19 -25.73
CA SER A 338 7.83 7.53 -25.18
C SER A 338 9.23 7.79 -24.62
N GLY A 339 10.03 6.74 -24.41
CA GLY A 339 11.31 6.82 -23.71
C GLY A 339 11.19 7.25 -22.25
N ALA A 340 9.99 7.21 -21.67
CA ALA A 340 9.80 7.48 -20.25
C ALA A 340 10.50 6.42 -19.41
N VAL A 341 11.14 6.84 -18.31
CA VAL A 341 11.92 5.94 -17.46
C VAL A 341 11.40 5.98 -16.04
N MET A 342 11.02 4.82 -15.51
CA MET A 342 10.90 4.58 -14.08
C MET A 342 12.21 3.96 -13.60
N ARG A 343 12.99 4.70 -12.85
CA ARG A 343 14.35 4.27 -12.42
C ARG A 343 14.31 3.04 -11.53
N VAL A 344 13.29 2.94 -10.68
CA VAL A 344 13.04 1.79 -9.82
C VAL A 344 11.54 1.50 -9.82
N ALA A 345 11.18 0.37 -10.37
CA ALA A 345 9.81 -0.12 -10.41
C ALA A 345 9.74 -1.50 -9.76
N PRO A 346 8.89 -1.70 -8.76
CA PRO A 346 8.57 -3.03 -8.28
C PRO A 346 7.87 -3.85 -9.36
N VAL A 347 8.31 -5.10 -9.53
CA VAL A 347 7.71 -6.07 -10.44
C VAL A 347 7.48 -7.35 -9.66
N GLU A 348 6.24 -7.81 -9.61
CA GLU A 348 5.89 -9.03 -8.91
C GLU A 348 6.50 -10.27 -9.61
N TYR A 349 6.86 -11.28 -8.83
CA TYR A 349 7.56 -12.47 -9.33
C TYR A 349 6.78 -13.20 -10.44
N ASN A 350 5.45 -13.19 -10.39
CA ASN A 350 4.59 -13.79 -11.41
C ASN A 350 4.48 -12.96 -12.69
N GLN A 351 4.84 -11.68 -12.65
CA GLN A 351 4.86 -10.76 -13.80
C GLN A 351 6.24 -10.71 -14.45
N LEU A 352 7.31 -10.92 -13.71
CA LEU A 352 8.69 -10.76 -14.18
C LEU A 352 8.99 -11.68 -15.36
N GLN A 353 8.71 -12.97 -15.23
CA GLN A 353 9.04 -13.96 -16.27
C GLN A 353 8.35 -13.69 -17.61
N PRO A 354 7.02 -13.45 -17.67
CA PRO A 354 6.35 -13.05 -18.92
C PRO A 354 6.90 -11.75 -19.50
N LEU A 355 7.16 -10.75 -18.65
CA LEU A 355 7.67 -9.44 -19.06
C LEU A 355 9.05 -9.54 -19.72
N LEU A 356 9.97 -10.28 -19.11
CA LEU A 356 11.30 -10.51 -19.66
C LEU A 356 11.26 -11.27 -20.98
N LYS A 357 10.45 -12.32 -21.09
CA LYS A 357 10.27 -13.06 -22.33
C LYS A 357 9.70 -12.20 -23.45
N ALA A 358 8.73 -11.35 -23.13
CA ALA A 358 8.15 -10.41 -24.11
C ALA A 358 9.16 -9.36 -24.58
N THR A 359 10.12 -8.96 -23.74
CA THR A 359 11.20 -8.05 -24.10
C THR A 359 12.17 -8.69 -25.11
N GLY A 360 12.39 -10.01 -25.05
CA GLY A 360 13.28 -10.74 -25.94
C GLY A 360 14.77 -10.43 -25.73
N GLY A 361 15.59 -10.59 -26.77
CA GLY A 361 17.02 -10.35 -26.72
C GLY A 361 17.72 -11.18 -25.64
N LYS A 362 18.52 -10.55 -24.79
CA LYS A 362 19.21 -11.22 -23.67
C LYS A 362 18.26 -11.83 -22.65
N TYR A 363 17.00 -11.44 -22.64
CA TYR A 363 15.97 -11.93 -21.74
C TYR A 363 14.99 -12.93 -22.39
N ALA A 364 15.27 -13.41 -23.59
CA ALA A 364 14.38 -14.34 -24.33
C ALA A 364 14.03 -15.61 -23.53
N GLN A 365 14.94 -16.06 -22.65
CA GLN A 365 14.69 -17.20 -21.75
C GLN A 365 13.99 -16.80 -20.44
N GLY A 366 13.74 -15.50 -20.23
CA GLY A 366 13.17 -14.94 -19.01
C GLY A 366 14.22 -14.66 -17.93
N ASP A 367 13.81 -14.81 -16.68
CA ASP A 367 14.69 -14.62 -15.51
C ASP A 367 15.64 -15.82 -15.37
N ALA A 368 16.94 -15.55 -15.29
CA ALA A 368 17.98 -16.57 -15.19
C ALA A 368 19.06 -16.12 -14.20
N ASN A 369 19.71 -17.10 -13.55
CA ASN A 369 20.81 -16.83 -12.65
C ASN A 369 22.09 -16.48 -13.44
N GLY A 370 22.85 -15.51 -12.93
CA GLY A 370 24.19 -15.22 -13.37
C GLY A 370 25.24 -16.23 -12.88
N ALA A 371 26.50 -15.95 -13.15
CA ALA A 371 27.63 -16.80 -12.75
C ALA A 371 27.78 -16.92 -11.21
N ASP A 372 27.28 -15.94 -10.47
CA ASP A 372 27.22 -15.92 -9.00
C ASP A 372 26.08 -16.78 -8.41
N GLY A 373 25.26 -17.41 -9.26
CA GLY A 373 24.13 -18.24 -8.85
C GLY A 373 22.86 -17.46 -8.51
N TYR A 374 22.83 -16.13 -8.71
CA TYR A 374 21.68 -15.27 -8.44
C TYR A 374 21.16 -14.60 -9.71
N SER A 375 19.87 -14.24 -9.69
CA SER A 375 19.29 -13.38 -10.73
C SER A 375 19.90 -11.97 -10.64
N PRO A 376 20.14 -11.30 -11.78
CA PRO A 376 20.65 -9.93 -11.77
C PRO A 376 19.60 -8.91 -11.28
N PHE A 377 18.32 -9.30 -11.20
CA PHE A 377 17.27 -8.46 -10.64
C PHE A 377 17.20 -8.63 -9.13
N PRO A 378 17.46 -7.59 -8.33
CA PRO A 378 17.47 -7.67 -6.88
C PRO A 378 16.08 -7.97 -6.33
N GLY A 379 16.03 -8.82 -5.30
CA GLY A 379 14.80 -9.16 -4.59
C GLY A 379 14.33 -8.02 -3.71
N ASN A 380 13.06 -7.65 -3.85
CA ASN A 380 12.44 -6.58 -3.08
C ASN A 380 12.00 -7.09 -1.71
N THR A 381 12.56 -6.55 -0.63
CA THR A 381 12.16 -6.89 0.74
C THR A 381 10.97 -6.07 1.25
N ASN A 382 10.51 -5.09 0.49
CA ASN A 382 9.51 -4.10 0.90
C ASN A 382 9.91 -3.25 2.13
N ALA A 383 11.20 -3.17 2.44
CA ALA A 383 11.73 -2.18 3.36
C ALA A 383 12.17 -0.94 2.56
N ILE A 384 11.48 0.18 2.79
CA ILE A 384 11.59 1.39 1.97
C ILE A 384 11.93 2.56 2.86
N PHE A 385 12.95 3.33 2.46
CA PHE A 385 13.31 4.60 3.10
C PHE A 385 12.95 5.74 2.17
N ALA A 386 12.18 6.70 2.65
CA ALA A 386 11.86 7.90 1.89
C ALA A 386 12.31 9.16 2.62
N ALA A 387 12.94 10.07 1.89
CA ALA A 387 13.25 11.41 2.38
C ALA A 387 11.94 12.20 2.54
N LEU A 388 11.65 12.66 3.76
CA LEU A 388 10.37 13.32 4.08
C LEU A 388 10.03 14.52 3.20
N PRO A 389 10.98 15.42 2.84
CA PRO A 389 10.64 16.56 1.99
C PRO A 389 10.04 16.14 0.66
N MET A 390 10.68 15.20 -0.05
CA MET A 390 10.17 14.69 -1.32
C MET A 390 8.93 13.82 -1.14
N TYR A 391 8.91 12.98 -0.11
CA TYR A 391 7.74 12.16 0.21
C TYR A 391 6.49 13.02 0.41
N VAL A 392 6.57 14.08 1.22
CA VAL A 392 5.46 15.03 1.43
C VAL A 392 5.06 15.76 0.15
N ALA A 393 6.02 16.17 -0.67
CA ALA A 393 5.73 16.80 -1.96
C ALA A 393 4.95 15.86 -2.91
N VAL A 394 5.34 14.58 -2.96
CA VAL A 394 4.61 13.56 -3.74
C VAL A 394 3.23 13.31 -3.15
N LEU A 395 3.08 13.17 -1.84
CA LEU A 395 1.78 13.02 -1.19
C LEU A 395 0.84 14.19 -1.49
N THR A 396 1.34 15.41 -1.44
CA THR A 396 0.55 16.63 -1.74
C THR A 396 0.06 16.63 -3.18
N ARG A 397 0.90 16.18 -4.13
CA ARG A 397 0.57 16.10 -5.55
C ARG A 397 -0.43 14.99 -5.88
N THR A 398 -0.38 13.88 -5.16
CA THR A 398 -1.09 12.63 -5.51
C THR A 398 -2.12 12.18 -4.48
N GLY A 399 -2.24 12.89 -3.35
CA GLY A 399 -3.04 12.43 -2.21
C GLY A 399 -2.54 11.13 -1.56
N GLY A 400 -1.36 10.66 -1.97
CA GLY A 400 -0.80 9.38 -1.53
C GLY A 400 -1.36 8.17 -2.29
N MET A 401 -2.17 8.36 -3.33
CA MET A 401 -2.65 7.26 -4.15
C MET A 401 -1.52 6.65 -4.95
N VAL A 402 -1.33 5.36 -4.79
CA VAL A 402 -0.45 4.54 -5.62
C VAL A 402 -1.26 3.86 -6.73
N PRO A 403 -0.60 3.38 -7.80
CA PRO A 403 -1.27 2.63 -8.85
C PRO A 403 -2.08 1.47 -8.32
N GLU A 404 -3.31 1.36 -8.80
CA GLU A 404 -4.21 0.27 -8.48
C GLU A 404 -4.18 -0.79 -9.58
N PHE A 405 -4.50 -2.01 -9.19
CA PHE A 405 -4.69 -3.13 -10.12
C PHE A 405 -5.90 -3.96 -9.71
N VAL A 406 -6.34 -4.83 -10.58
CA VAL A 406 -7.42 -5.77 -10.34
C VAL A 406 -6.96 -7.18 -10.69
N ASN A 407 -7.39 -8.17 -9.89
CA ASN A 407 -7.05 -9.57 -10.11
C ASN A 407 -8.33 -10.44 -10.05
N PRO A 408 -9.23 -10.32 -11.05
CA PRO A 408 -10.45 -11.09 -11.08
C PRO A 408 -10.14 -12.58 -11.26
N LYS A 409 -10.82 -13.42 -10.48
CA LYS A 409 -10.81 -14.88 -10.66
C LYS A 409 -12.05 -15.24 -11.44
N TYR A 410 -11.90 -15.51 -12.73
CA TYR A 410 -13.01 -15.95 -13.58
C TYR A 410 -13.40 -17.40 -13.30
N LYS A 411 -14.68 -17.74 -13.50
CA LYS A 411 -15.19 -19.10 -13.35
C LYS A 411 -14.61 -20.05 -14.41
N ASP A 412 -14.49 -19.55 -15.61
CA ASP A 412 -14.04 -20.30 -16.78
C ASP A 412 -13.34 -19.40 -17.81
N ALA A 413 -12.95 -19.99 -18.92
CA ALA A 413 -12.23 -19.32 -20.01
C ALA A 413 -13.06 -18.27 -20.77
N SER A 414 -14.39 -18.28 -20.64
CA SER A 414 -15.27 -17.28 -21.28
C SER A 414 -15.09 -15.89 -20.67
N LYS A 415 -14.58 -15.81 -19.44
CA LYS A 415 -14.38 -14.59 -18.67
C LYS A 415 -15.66 -13.74 -18.55
N THR A 416 -16.82 -14.38 -18.46
CA THR A 416 -18.12 -13.69 -18.34
C THR A 416 -18.58 -13.49 -16.90
N SER A 417 -18.00 -14.25 -15.96
CA SER A 417 -18.38 -14.15 -14.54
C SER A 417 -17.21 -14.46 -13.60
N PHE A 418 -17.21 -13.81 -12.45
CA PHE A 418 -16.18 -14.03 -11.43
C PHE A 418 -16.53 -15.27 -10.58
N LYS A 419 -15.50 -16.00 -10.16
CA LYS A 419 -15.62 -17.10 -9.19
C LYS A 419 -16.02 -16.57 -7.80
N SER A 420 -15.53 -15.39 -7.46
CA SER A 420 -15.83 -14.65 -6.22
C SER A 420 -15.66 -13.15 -6.47
N PRO A 421 -16.38 -12.29 -5.73
CA PRO A 421 -16.21 -10.85 -5.84
C PRO A 421 -14.75 -10.41 -5.72
N THR A 422 -14.32 -9.54 -6.61
CA THR A 422 -12.98 -8.94 -6.63
C THR A 422 -13.02 -7.52 -6.03
N ARG A 423 -11.93 -6.77 -6.11
CA ARG A 423 -11.82 -5.35 -5.78
C ARG A 423 -10.61 -4.74 -6.48
N LEU A 424 -10.48 -3.43 -6.43
CA LEU A 424 -9.19 -2.80 -6.70
C LEU A 424 -8.22 -3.10 -5.55
N GLU A 425 -6.97 -3.26 -5.90
CA GLU A 425 -5.87 -3.52 -4.96
C GLU A 425 -4.74 -2.52 -5.18
N CYS A 426 -4.04 -2.16 -4.11
CA CYS A 426 -2.88 -1.28 -4.16
C CYS A 426 -1.75 -1.78 -3.26
N MET A 427 -0.50 -1.47 -3.64
CA MET A 427 0.68 -1.93 -2.94
C MET A 427 1.57 -0.78 -2.51
N MET A 428 2.05 -0.78 -1.27
CA MET A 428 2.93 0.23 -0.69
C MET A 428 4.20 0.45 -1.52
N GLN A 429 4.79 -0.62 -2.02
CA GLN A 429 6.02 -0.56 -2.82
C GLN A 429 5.84 0.09 -4.20
N ASP A 430 4.61 0.35 -4.64
CA ASP A 430 4.36 1.04 -5.91
C ASP A 430 4.53 2.58 -5.83
N PHE A 431 4.79 3.12 -4.64
CA PHE A 431 5.01 4.55 -4.42
C PHE A 431 6.09 5.18 -5.34
N PRO A 432 7.21 4.52 -5.71
CA PRO A 432 8.19 5.06 -6.64
C PRO A 432 7.64 5.40 -8.03
N ARG A 433 6.54 4.77 -8.43
CA ARG A 433 5.86 5.07 -9.70
C ARG A 433 5.25 6.47 -9.75
N LEU A 434 5.13 7.12 -8.59
CA LEU A 434 4.63 8.50 -8.46
C LEU A 434 5.73 9.55 -8.64
N TYR A 435 7.00 9.13 -8.67
CA TYR A 435 8.14 10.03 -8.83
C TYR A 435 8.26 10.49 -10.27
N SER A 436 8.60 11.77 -10.46
CA SER A 436 8.83 12.38 -11.77
C SER A 436 10.29 12.25 -12.21
N ARG A 437 10.60 12.67 -13.46
CA ARG A 437 11.99 12.77 -13.93
C ARG A 437 12.76 13.75 -13.04
N GLY A 438 13.93 13.33 -12.56
CA GLY A 438 14.84 14.16 -11.75
C GLY A 438 14.86 13.80 -10.26
N GLU A 439 13.84 13.10 -9.77
CA GLU A 439 13.84 12.59 -8.39
C GLU A 439 14.79 11.38 -8.26
N LYS A 440 15.52 11.33 -7.14
CA LYS A 440 16.61 10.35 -6.95
C LYS A 440 16.10 9.12 -6.22
N VAL A 441 15.77 8.10 -6.97
CA VAL A 441 15.35 6.79 -6.43
C VAL A 441 16.51 5.80 -6.54
N GLY A 442 16.82 5.11 -5.47
CA GLY A 442 17.92 4.16 -5.37
C GLY A 442 17.46 2.77 -4.91
N VAL A 443 18.34 1.81 -5.11
CA VAL A 443 18.18 0.42 -4.68
C VAL A 443 19.44 0.02 -3.93
N ARG A 444 19.30 -0.67 -2.80
CA ARG A 444 20.40 -1.30 -2.10
C ARG A 444 20.24 -2.81 -2.08
N SER A 445 21.22 -3.53 -2.61
CA SER A 445 21.32 -4.98 -2.47
C SER A 445 22.32 -5.33 -1.37
N TRP A 446 22.02 -6.39 -0.66
CA TRP A 446 22.94 -7.06 0.26
C TRP A 446 23.70 -8.11 -0.55
N GLY A 447 25.00 -8.07 -0.49
CA GLY A 447 25.87 -9.13 -1.02
C GLY A 447 25.80 -10.41 -0.21
#